data_2c92e313774e83849bf5eec9c3edaadc
#
_entry.id   2c92e313774e83849bf5eec9c3edaadc
#
_cell.length_a   1.000
_cell.length_b   1.000
_cell.length_c   1.000
_cell.angle_alpha   90.00
_cell.angle_beta   90.00
_cell.angle_gamma   90.00
#
_symmetry.space_group_name_H-M   'P 1'
#
loop_
_entity.id
_entity.type
_entity.pdbx_description
1 polymer ?
#
loop_
_entity_poly.entity_id
_entity_poly.type
_entity_poly.pdbx_seq_one_letter_code
_entity_poly.pdbx_strand_id
1 'polypeptide(L)'
;TDIYEIYIPSNISVIETGAFDGIDNLFDIMVEEENINYTSIDGVLYDEEEITLLAFPSGRTGGYIVPTQTERIAANAFAQTGLSVIDIRDCGPLLIEDDRAAQLVRCEQ
;
A
#
# COMPACT_ATOMS: atom_id res chain seq x y z
N THR A 1 17.31 2.00 10.62
CA THR A 1 16.22 1.57 11.48
C THR A 1 15.84 0.13 11.18
N ASP A 2 15.69 -0.70 12.20
CA ASP A 2 15.40 -2.13 12.03
C ASP A 2 13.94 -2.47 12.24
N ILE A 3 13.05 -1.59 11.79
CA ILE A 3 11.62 -1.81 11.89
C ILE A 3 11.15 -2.58 10.66
N TYR A 4 10.66 -3.80 10.87
CA TYR A 4 10.15 -4.65 9.80
C TYR A 4 8.63 -4.70 9.75
N GLU A 5 7.98 -4.45 10.88
CA GLU A 5 6.52 -4.55 11.00
C GLU A 5 6.00 -3.35 11.77
N ILE A 6 4.85 -2.85 11.35
CA ILE A 6 4.13 -1.80 12.07
C ILE A 6 2.74 -2.35 12.37
N TYR A 7 2.31 -2.22 13.62
CA TYR A 7 0.99 -2.65 14.05
C TYR A 7 0.13 -1.42 14.33
N ILE A 8 -1.03 -1.37 13.70
CA ILE A 8 -1.97 -0.24 13.84
C ILE A 8 -3.14 -0.69 14.68
N PRO A 9 -3.26 -0.18 15.93
CA PRO A 9 -4.35 -0.57 16.83
C PRO A 9 -5.71 -0.06 16.36
N SER A 10 -6.76 -0.60 16.96
CA SER A 10 -8.13 -0.28 16.58
C SER A 10 -8.52 1.18 16.83
N ASN A 11 -7.82 1.86 17.73
CA ASN A 11 -8.15 3.25 18.08
C ASN A 11 -7.51 4.29 17.16
N ILE A 12 -6.73 3.86 16.17
CA ILE A 12 -6.14 4.79 15.21
C ILE A 12 -7.18 5.16 14.16
N SER A 13 -7.47 6.44 14.03
CA SER A 13 -8.48 6.92 13.10
C SER A 13 -7.90 7.74 11.94
N VAL A 14 -6.64 8.21 12.06
CA VAL A 14 -6.00 9.01 11.03
C VAL A 14 -4.54 8.58 10.86
N ILE A 15 -4.16 8.30 9.62
CA ILE A 15 -2.77 8.05 9.25
C ILE A 15 -2.44 9.05 8.16
N GLU A 16 -1.55 9.97 8.42
CA GLU A 16 -1.21 11.02 7.47
C GLU A 16 -0.34 10.50 6.34
N THR A 17 -0.43 11.16 5.19
CA THR A 17 0.43 10.89 4.04
C THR A 17 1.88 11.04 4.47
N GLY A 18 2.71 10.04 4.14
CA GLY A 18 4.12 10.06 4.51
C GLY A 18 4.41 9.54 5.91
N ALA A 19 3.41 9.01 6.61
CA ALA A 19 3.59 8.51 7.97
C ALA A 19 4.69 7.45 8.08
N PHE A 20 4.94 6.70 7.00
CA PHE A 20 5.91 5.61 6.98
C PHE A 20 7.20 5.98 6.26
N ASP A 21 7.37 7.23 5.89
CA ASP A 21 8.58 7.67 5.20
C ASP A 21 9.82 7.44 6.07
N GLY A 22 10.91 7.04 5.43
CA GLY A 22 12.17 6.82 6.12
C GLY A 22 12.32 5.46 6.78
N ILE A 23 11.30 4.60 6.71
CA ILE A 23 11.39 3.25 7.26
C ILE A 23 11.73 2.30 6.12
N ASP A 24 13.02 2.14 5.88
CA ASP A 24 13.52 1.48 4.65
C ASP A 24 13.30 -0.02 4.62
N ASN A 25 13.18 -0.67 5.77
CA ASN A 25 13.08 -2.13 5.86
C ASN A 25 11.69 -2.61 6.24
N LEU A 26 10.69 -1.78 6.09
CA LEU A 26 9.32 -2.15 6.46
C LEU A 26 8.78 -3.20 5.50
N PHE A 27 8.36 -4.34 6.03
CA PHE A 27 7.83 -5.45 5.24
C PHE A 27 6.32 -5.64 5.42
N ASP A 28 5.79 -5.32 6.60
CA ASP A 28 4.39 -5.55 6.90
C ASP A 28 3.79 -4.39 7.67
N ILE A 29 2.61 -3.97 7.23
CA ILE A 29 1.77 -3.02 7.95
C ILE A 29 0.53 -3.80 8.34
N MET A 30 0.34 -4.01 9.65
CA MET A 30 -0.77 -4.83 10.14
C MET A 30 -1.76 -3.95 10.89
N VAL A 31 -3.04 -4.12 10.57
CA VAL A 31 -4.11 -3.35 11.19
C VAL A 31 -4.96 -4.30 12.02
N GLU A 32 -5.26 -3.88 13.25
CA GLU A 32 -6.11 -4.66 14.14
C GLU A 32 -7.51 -4.81 13.53
N GLU A 33 -8.09 -6.01 13.63
CA GLU A 33 -9.37 -6.32 12.98
C GLU A 33 -10.50 -5.40 13.38
N GLU A 34 -10.49 -4.91 14.62
CA GLU A 34 -11.54 -4.03 15.12
C GLU A 34 -11.40 -2.59 14.64
N ASN A 35 -10.33 -2.26 13.93
CA ASN A 35 -10.17 -0.90 13.39
C ASN A 35 -11.24 -0.65 12.33
N ILE A 36 -12.04 0.41 12.52
CA ILE A 36 -13.15 0.71 11.60
C ILE A 36 -12.73 1.67 10.49
N ASN A 37 -11.51 2.15 10.51
CA ASN A 37 -11.03 3.15 9.53
C ASN A 37 -10.03 2.60 8.52
N TYR A 38 -9.34 1.52 8.88
CA TYR A 38 -8.28 0.96 8.06
C TYR A 38 -8.32 -0.56 8.09
N THR A 39 -7.70 -1.17 7.09
CA THR A 39 -7.48 -2.61 7.07
C THR A 39 -6.15 -2.90 6.41
N SER A 40 -5.62 -4.10 6.58
CA SER A 40 -4.42 -4.52 5.89
C SER A 40 -4.71 -5.80 5.10
N ILE A 41 -4.14 -5.85 3.89
CA ILE A 41 -4.25 -7.01 3.01
C ILE A 41 -2.82 -7.41 2.67
N ASP A 42 -2.40 -8.58 3.16
CA ASP A 42 -1.03 -9.07 2.96
C ASP A 42 0.03 -8.06 3.41
N GLY A 43 -0.23 -7.36 4.51
CA GLY A 43 0.72 -6.39 5.03
C GLY A 43 0.72 -5.04 4.32
N VAL A 44 -0.22 -4.81 3.42
CA VAL A 44 -0.37 -3.54 2.70
C VAL A 44 -1.55 -2.77 3.28
N LEU A 45 -1.35 -1.49 3.55
CA LEU A 45 -2.37 -0.67 4.20
C LEU A 45 -3.43 -0.22 3.20
N TYR A 46 -4.67 -0.49 3.53
CA TYR A 46 -5.85 -0.09 2.75
C TYR A 46 -6.82 0.68 3.63
N ASP A 47 -7.76 1.37 2.99
CA ASP A 47 -8.90 1.93 3.72
C ASP A 47 -9.83 0.79 4.15
N GLU A 48 -10.83 1.09 4.95
CA GLU A 48 -11.72 0.04 5.49
C GLU A 48 -12.53 -0.65 4.40
N GLU A 49 -12.76 0.00 3.28
CA GLU A 49 -13.52 -0.55 2.16
C GLU A 49 -12.66 -1.40 1.22
N GLU A 50 -11.34 -1.42 1.45
CA GLU A 50 -10.38 -2.20 0.67
C GLU A 50 -10.30 -1.77 -0.80
N ILE A 51 -10.65 -0.52 -1.09
CA ILE A 51 -10.62 -0.01 -2.46
C ILE A 51 -9.49 1.00 -2.70
N THR A 52 -8.93 1.58 -1.63
CA THR A 52 -7.82 2.54 -1.75
C THR A 52 -6.58 1.97 -1.10
N LEU A 53 -5.54 1.77 -1.88
CA LEU A 53 -4.24 1.35 -1.37
C LEU A 53 -3.54 2.59 -0.81
N LEU A 54 -3.31 2.62 0.50
CA LEU A 54 -2.82 3.80 1.19
C LEU A 54 -1.31 3.80 1.40
N ALA A 55 -0.72 2.65 1.69
CA ALA A 55 0.73 2.55 1.90
C ALA A 55 1.21 1.14 1.60
N PHE A 56 2.31 1.05 0.87
CA PHE A 56 2.97 -0.21 0.55
C PHE A 56 4.29 -0.29 1.30
N PRO A 57 4.59 -1.44 1.95
CA PRO A 57 5.83 -1.56 2.71
C PRO A 57 7.07 -1.33 1.85
N SER A 58 7.91 -0.39 2.23
CA SER A 58 9.05 0.05 1.43
C SER A 58 10.18 -0.97 1.35
N GLY A 59 10.23 -1.93 2.27
CA GLY A 59 11.28 -2.94 2.29
C GLY A 59 11.08 -4.09 1.32
N ARG A 60 9.94 -4.17 0.67
CA ARG A 60 9.67 -5.24 -0.28
C ARG A 60 10.26 -4.94 -1.64
N THR A 61 10.70 -5.99 -2.34
CA THR A 61 11.31 -5.87 -3.67
C THR A 61 10.59 -6.82 -4.64
N GLY A 62 10.93 -6.71 -5.93
CA GLY A 62 10.33 -7.56 -6.95
C GLY A 62 9.04 -6.99 -7.48
N GLY A 63 8.03 -7.81 -7.61
CA GLY A 63 6.73 -7.42 -8.17
C GLY A 63 5.61 -7.46 -7.14
N TYR A 64 4.57 -6.71 -7.43
CA TYR A 64 3.36 -6.72 -6.60
C TYR A 64 2.15 -6.80 -7.51
N ILE A 65 1.20 -7.67 -7.17
CA ILE A 65 -0.05 -7.83 -7.90
C ILE A 65 -1.12 -7.07 -7.13
N VAL A 66 -1.69 -6.04 -7.78
CA VAL A 66 -2.73 -5.23 -7.15
C VAL A 66 -4.03 -6.05 -7.07
N PRO A 67 -4.65 -6.17 -5.88
CA PRO A 67 -5.92 -6.87 -5.75
C PRO A 67 -6.99 -6.24 -6.65
N THR A 68 -7.85 -7.07 -7.23
CA THR A 68 -8.80 -6.63 -8.24
C THR A 68 -9.84 -5.65 -7.73
N GLN A 69 -10.13 -5.63 -6.43
CA GLN A 69 -11.09 -4.69 -5.86
C GLN A 69 -10.51 -3.29 -5.70
N THR A 70 -9.20 -3.11 -5.88
CA THR A 70 -8.55 -1.81 -5.70
C THR A 70 -9.00 -0.84 -6.81
N GLU A 71 -9.46 0.34 -6.40
CA GLU A 71 -9.90 1.37 -7.35
C GLU A 71 -8.98 2.59 -7.37
N ARG A 72 -8.13 2.73 -6.34
CA ARG A 72 -7.30 3.91 -6.19
C ARG A 72 -5.99 3.57 -5.50
N ILE A 73 -4.91 4.19 -5.97
CA ILE A 73 -3.61 4.15 -5.28
C ILE A 73 -3.32 5.56 -4.82
N ALA A 74 -3.25 5.77 -3.51
CA ALA A 74 -3.09 7.09 -2.92
C ALA A 74 -1.71 7.67 -3.18
N ALA A 75 -1.59 8.98 -3.05
CA ALA A 75 -0.32 9.68 -3.18
C ALA A 75 0.67 9.13 -2.15
N ASN A 76 1.93 8.97 -2.57
CA ASN A 76 3.03 8.44 -1.74
C ASN A 76 2.85 7.01 -1.25
N ALA A 77 1.87 6.29 -1.78
CA ALA A 77 1.62 4.90 -1.36
C ALA A 77 2.82 4.00 -1.61
N PHE A 78 3.55 4.22 -2.70
CA PHE A 78 4.72 3.43 -3.07
C PHE A 78 6.03 4.21 -2.95
N ALA A 79 6.04 5.30 -2.18
CA ALA A 79 7.24 6.09 -1.99
C ALA A 79 8.35 5.23 -1.39
N GLN A 80 9.55 5.38 -1.90
CA GLN A 80 10.76 4.72 -1.41
C GLN A 80 10.73 3.19 -1.55
N THR A 81 9.81 2.65 -2.34
CA THR A 81 9.73 1.21 -2.54
C THR A 81 10.87 0.71 -3.44
N GLY A 82 11.30 -0.53 -3.18
CA GLY A 82 12.25 -1.23 -4.04
C GLY A 82 11.61 -2.08 -5.11
N LEU A 83 10.30 -1.96 -5.32
CA LEU A 83 9.62 -2.74 -6.34
C LEU A 83 10.10 -2.40 -7.74
N SER A 84 10.12 -3.39 -8.62
CA SER A 84 10.45 -3.20 -10.02
C SER A 84 9.22 -3.16 -10.92
N VAL A 85 8.09 -3.71 -10.46
CA VAL A 85 6.87 -3.73 -11.26
C VAL A 85 5.63 -3.82 -10.36
N ILE A 86 4.57 -3.13 -10.78
CA ILE A 86 3.26 -3.23 -10.15
C ILE A 86 2.32 -3.78 -11.23
N ASP A 87 1.82 -4.99 -11.00
CA ASP A 87 1.01 -5.72 -11.98
C ASP A 87 -0.48 -5.48 -11.71
N ILE A 88 -1.17 -4.95 -12.71
CA ILE A 88 -2.62 -4.78 -12.66
C ILE A 88 -3.24 -5.85 -13.53
N ARG A 89 -3.85 -6.86 -12.91
CA ARG A 89 -4.45 -7.99 -13.62
C ARG A 89 -5.68 -7.58 -14.42
N ASP A 90 -6.46 -6.70 -13.85
CA ASP A 90 -7.65 -6.18 -14.50
C ASP A 90 -7.38 -4.74 -14.89
N CYS A 91 -7.21 -4.50 -16.17
CA CYS A 91 -6.86 -3.18 -16.68
C CYS A 91 -8.03 -2.19 -16.66
N GLY A 92 -8.94 -2.38 -15.72
CA GLY A 92 -10.05 -1.47 -15.52
C GLY A 92 -9.62 -0.12 -14.99
N PRO A 93 -10.58 0.76 -14.73
CA PRO A 93 -10.26 2.10 -14.25
C PRO A 93 -9.63 2.04 -12.84
N LEU A 94 -8.38 2.45 -12.78
CA LEU A 94 -7.63 2.55 -11.53
C LEU A 94 -7.03 3.94 -11.46
N LEU A 95 -7.41 4.69 -10.44
CA LEU A 95 -6.86 6.03 -10.25
C LEU A 95 -5.53 5.92 -9.51
N ILE A 96 -4.46 6.37 -10.14
CA ILE A 96 -3.12 6.32 -9.55
C ILE A 96 -2.66 7.73 -9.24
N GLU A 97 -2.56 8.04 -7.95
CA GLU A 97 -2.15 9.36 -7.49
C GLU A 97 -0.68 9.42 -7.08
N ASP A 98 -0.01 8.28 -7.08
CA ASP A 98 1.41 8.18 -6.71
C ASP A 98 2.24 8.12 -7.99
N ASP A 99 3.14 9.09 -8.17
CA ASP A 99 4.01 9.16 -9.34
C ASP A 99 4.91 7.94 -9.49
N ARG A 100 5.41 7.42 -8.37
CA ARG A 100 6.28 6.24 -8.39
C ARG A 100 5.51 5.02 -8.89
N ALA A 101 4.29 4.84 -8.37
CA ALA A 101 3.43 3.75 -8.80
C ALA A 101 3.11 3.85 -10.28
N ALA A 102 2.83 5.06 -10.77
CA ALA A 102 2.49 5.27 -12.17
C ALA A 102 3.63 4.82 -13.11
N GLN A 103 4.88 4.93 -12.66
CA GLN A 103 6.03 4.52 -13.45
C GLN A 103 6.23 3.01 -13.47
N LEU A 104 5.73 2.31 -12.45
CA LEU A 104 5.97 0.88 -12.28
C LEU A 104 4.81 0.02 -12.77
N VAL A 105 3.64 0.62 -12.98
CA VAL A 105 2.42 -0.12 -13.29
C VAL A 105 2.51 -0.77 -14.67
N ARG A 106 2.10 -2.03 -14.74
CA ARG A 106 1.92 -2.76 -15.98
C ARG A 106 0.55 -3.42 -15.99
N CYS A 107 -0.11 -3.32 -17.11
CA CYS A 107 -1.42 -3.93 -17.31
C CYS A 107 -1.24 -5.20 -18.12
N GLU A 108 -1.50 -6.34 -17.48
CA GLU A 108 -1.40 -7.65 -18.11
C GLU A 108 -2.80 -8.15 -18.46
N GLN A 109 -3.00 -8.55 -19.69
CA GLN A 109 -4.27 -9.13 -20.12
C GLN A 109 -4.09 -10.55 -20.61
#